data_7263098d4bcbdae13b8dd9782cbc762e
#
_entry.id   7263098d4bcbdae13b8dd9782cbc762e
#
_cell.length_a   1.000
_cell.length_b   1.000
_cell.length_c   1.000
_cell.angle_alpha   90.00
_cell.angle_beta   90.00
_cell.angle_gamma   90.00
#
_symmetry.space_group_name_H-M   'P 1'
#
loop_
_entity.id
_entity.type
_entity.pdbx_description
1 polymer ?
#
loop_
_entity_poly.entity_id
_entity_poly.type
_entity_poly.pdbx_seq_one_letter_code
_entity_poly.pdbx_strand_id
1 'polypeptide(L)'
;MLRKLFTMHLLILSGCMQGQSDRIVTIIGTGYVGLVSGACLAEIGNSVICADIDSRKIEMLQNGIMPIYEVGLNEVVERNVDAGRLLFTDNVAEAIMLGDIIFIAVGTPMGEDGSANLSYIDSVVRMIAENMDSYKIIVTKSTVPVGTGRGIRNQLEYVYGIEPELFSIVSNPEFLREGLAVNDFLYPDRLVIGTDSDSALIALCEVYESLIANGVPAVLTNVQTAEMIKYAANAFLSVKISYINEVANLCDATDADVKTVAYAMGLDHRISPAFLNPGPGFGGSCFPKDAQAIIHIAGTHHLPFHTVRAALNANEIQQTKPVEKLQNLMQRELDEDLDGKTVAVLGLAFKAGTDDIRYSPSIRTIELLQDLGAYVVAYDPVATENMYKIFPDITYCSSAYQAAKDADAVIIMTDWDEIKHIDFARLKKVMHYPIIVDARNVINPEILKQLGFACDTIGQSYLCKKRNEYVRTLVPIHVHKQVPSNRFVSIKD
;
A
#
# COMPACT_ATOMS: atom_id res chain seq x y z
N MET A 1 35.30 1.30 18.65
CA MET A 1 34.79 0.10 17.94
C MET A 1 34.56 -1.06 18.92
N LEU A 2 35.55 -1.56 19.63
CA LEU A 2 35.41 -2.65 20.65
C LEU A 2 34.34 -2.41 21.74
N ARG A 3 34.14 -1.16 22.20
CA ARG A 3 33.12 -0.84 23.22
C ARG A 3 31.65 -0.96 22.70
N LYS A 4 31.38 -0.65 21.43
CA LYS A 4 30.02 -0.81 20.82
C LYS A 4 29.69 -2.30 20.57
N LEU A 5 30.68 -3.09 20.13
CA LEU A 5 30.54 -4.55 19.99
C LEU A 5 30.18 -5.23 21.32
N PHE A 6 30.86 -4.83 22.39
CA PHE A 6 30.64 -5.41 23.73
C PHE A 6 29.26 -5.03 24.31
N THR A 7 28.77 -3.82 24.00
CA THR A 7 27.47 -3.34 24.46
C THR A 7 26.31 -4.03 23.70
N MET A 8 26.44 -4.28 22.39
CA MET A 8 25.45 -4.97 21.59
C MET A 8 25.31 -6.45 21.99
N HIS A 9 26.45 -7.13 22.20
CA HIS A 9 26.46 -8.52 22.70
C HIS A 9 25.85 -8.66 24.11
N LEU A 10 26.12 -7.70 25.02
CA LEU A 10 25.54 -7.73 26.37
C LEU A 10 24.04 -7.47 26.40
N LEU A 11 23.54 -6.60 25.50
CA LEU A 11 22.10 -6.31 25.40
C LEU A 11 21.32 -7.52 24.86
N ILE A 12 21.87 -8.25 23.88
CA ILE A 12 21.26 -9.47 23.32
C ILE A 12 21.21 -10.59 24.38
N LEU A 13 22.27 -10.75 25.15
CA LEU A 13 22.37 -11.78 26.22
C LEU A 13 21.47 -11.49 27.43
N SER A 14 21.11 -10.23 27.70
CA SER A 14 20.24 -9.88 28.83
C SER A 14 18.74 -10.00 28.51
N GLY A 15 18.34 -10.07 27.24
CA GLY A 15 16.95 -10.26 26.80
C GLY A 15 16.51 -11.73 26.77
N CYS A 16 17.42 -12.69 26.81
CA CYS A 16 17.17 -14.13 26.80
C CYS A 16 16.72 -14.68 28.15
N MET A 17 15.65 -14.19 28.72
CA MET A 17 15.04 -14.78 29.89
C MET A 17 13.52 -14.85 29.75
N GLN A 18 13.06 -15.90 29.10
CA GLN A 18 11.81 -16.68 29.32
C GLN A 18 11.25 -17.24 28.02
N GLY A 19 11.60 -18.50 27.68
CA GLY A 19 10.82 -19.32 26.73
C GLY A 19 10.79 -18.86 25.24
N GLN A 20 11.66 -17.95 24.84
CA GLN A 20 11.81 -17.47 23.46
C GLN A 20 12.86 -18.29 22.70
N SER A 21 12.68 -18.41 21.39
CA SER A 21 13.70 -18.95 20.47
C SER A 21 15.03 -18.21 20.70
N ASP A 22 16.12 -18.95 20.91
CA ASP A 22 17.48 -18.37 21.07
C ASP A 22 17.99 -17.74 19.75
N ARG A 23 17.21 -17.77 18.67
CA ARG A 23 17.58 -17.28 17.35
C ARG A 23 17.42 -15.77 17.23
N ILE A 24 18.41 -15.15 16.62
CA ILE A 24 18.39 -13.72 16.29
C ILE A 24 17.87 -13.54 14.86
N VAL A 25 16.86 -12.67 14.72
CA VAL A 25 16.32 -12.25 13.42
C VAL A 25 16.99 -10.96 12.97
N THR A 26 17.61 -10.96 11.81
CA THR A 26 18.16 -9.76 11.18
C THR A 26 17.28 -9.33 10.01
N ILE A 27 16.88 -8.05 9.99
CA ILE A 27 16.17 -7.43 8.87
C ILE A 27 17.12 -6.49 8.15
N ILE A 28 17.38 -6.74 6.86
CA ILE A 28 18.22 -5.87 6.04
C ILE A 28 17.32 -4.98 5.17
N GLY A 29 17.39 -3.68 5.41
CA GLY A 29 16.55 -2.63 4.86
C GLY A 29 15.52 -2.13 5.86
N THR A 30 15.48 -0.81 6.12
CA THR A 30 14.55 -0.13 7.05
C THR A 30 13.57 0.79 6.31
N GLY A 31 13.08 0.34 5.15
CA GLY A 31 11.96 0.97 4.45
C GLY A 31 10.60 0.55 5.06
N TYR A 32 9.49 0.86 4.36
CA TYR A 32 8.14 0.52 4.81
C TYR A 32 7.97 -0.95 5.21
N VAL A 33 8.46 -1.88 4.39
CA VAL A 33 8.34 -3.31 4.67
C VAL A 33 9.26 -3.74 5.81
N GLY A 34 10.55 -3.35 5.75
CA GLY A 34 11.55 -3.87 6.68
C GLY A 34 11.38 -3.33 8.09
N LEU A 35 11.13 -2.02 8.24
CA LEU A 35 10.97 -1.41 9.56
C LEU A 35 9.70 -1.92 10.25
N VAL A 36 8.58 -1.98 9.54
CA VAL A 36 7.33 -2.53 10.10
C VAL A 36 7.49 -4.00 10.45
N SER A 37 8.10 -4.81 9.54
CA SER A 37 8.31 -6.23 9.81
C SER A 37 9.23 -6.44 11.01
N GLY A 38 10.32 -5.70 11.13
CA GLY A 38 11.25 -5.80 12.25
C GLY A 38 10.62 -5.42 13.57
N ALA A 39 9.92 -4.29 13.62
CA ALA A 39 9.22 -3.82 14.81
C ALA A 39 8.12 -4.81 15.26
N CYS A 40 7.32 -5.30 14.31
CA CYS A 40 6.24 -6.25 14.63
C CYS A 40 6.77 -7.66 14.96
N LEU A 41 7.87 -8.12 14.37
CA LEU A 41 8.53 -9.36 14.78
C LEU A 41 9.06 -9.26 16.22
N ALA A 42 9.61 -8.11 16.60
CA ALA A 42 9.99 -7.86 17.99
C ALA A 42 8.78 -7.82 18.92
N GLU A 43 7.65 -7.24 18.47
CA GLU A 43 6.41 -7.16 19.25
C GLU A 43 5.81 -8.53 19.54
N ILE A 44 5.90 -9.47 18.60
CA ILE A 44 5.44 -10.85 18.81
C ILE A 44 6.47 -11.74 19.55
N GLY A 45 7.59 -11.15 20.01
CA GLY A 45 8.49 -11.78 20.98
C GLY A 45 9.85 -12.17 20.43
N ASN A 46 10.22 -11.86 19.19
CA ASN A 46 11.54 -12.19 18.66
C ASN A 46 12.62 -11.17 19.05
N SER A 47 13.88 -11.61 19.09
CA SER A 47 15.05 -10.71 19.17
C SER A 47 15.43 -10.27 17.75
N VAL A 48 15.32 -8.96 17.46
CA VAL A 48 15.43 -8.42 16.11
C VAL A 48 16.50 -7.35 15.99
N ILE A 49 17.32 -7.45 14.95
CA ILE A 49 18.28 -6.43 14.53
C ILE A 49 17.81 -5.89 13.17
N CYS A 50 17.44 -4.62 13.11
CA CYS A 50 17.17 -3.93 11.85
C CYS A 50 18.43 -3.20 11.38
N ALA A 51 18.93 -3.56 10.19
CA ALA A 51 20.14 -3.01 9.60
C ALA A 51 19.83 -2.29 8.28
N ASP A 52 20.44 -1.12 8.08
CA ASP A 52 20.37 -0.37 6.82
C ASP A 52 21.72 0.27 6.52
N ILE A 53 22.05 0.39 5.24
CA ILE A 53 23.27 1.08 4.79
C ILE A 53 23.17 2.61 4.89
N ASP A 54 21.96 3.16 5.02
CA ASP A 54 21.73 4.61 5.21
C ASP A 54 21.88 4.97 6.70
N SER A 55 23.10 5.39 7.09
CA SER A 55 23.41 5.78 8.47
C SER A 55 22.50 6.88 9.01
N ARG A 56 21.95 7.75 8.15
CA ARG A 56 21.02 8.82 8.58
C ARG A 56 19.70 8.25 9.06
N LYS A 57 19.15 7.25 8.34
CA LYS A 57 17.94 6.56 8.80
C LYS A 57 18.16 5.86 10.12
N ILE A 58 19.30 5.18 10.27
CA ILE A 58 19.66 4.48 11.51
C ILE A 58 19.83 5.47 12.66
N GLU A 59 20.48 6.63 12.43
CA GLU A 59 20.59 7.69 13.42
C GLU A 59 19.22 8.24 13.84
N MET A 60 18.30 8.45 12.89
CA MET A 60 16.91 8.85 13.19
C MET A 60 16.24 7.81 14.09
N LEU A 61 16.28 6.53 13.71
CA LEU A 61 15.65 5.43 14.47
C LEU A 61 16.24 5.27 15.87
N GLN A 62 17.56 5.40 16.03
CA GLN A 62 18.24 5.37 17.32
C GLN A 62 17.86 6.56 18.23
N ASN A 63 17.41 7.67 17.64
CA ASN A 63 16.89 8.85 18.34
C ASN A 63 15.34 8.84 18.48
N GLY A 64 14.67 7.74 18.15
CA GLY A 64 13.22 7.62 18.24
C GLY A 64 12.44 8.37 17.14
N ILE A 65 13.11 8.77 16.05
CA ILE A 65 12.50 9.49 14.93
C ILE A 65 12.21 8.49 13.81
N MET A 66 10.95 8.35 13.42
CA MET A 66 10.56 7.44 12.35
C MET A 66 10.87 8.05 10.97
N PRO A 67 11.60 7.34 10.09
CA PRO A 67 11.91 7.80 8.74
C PRO A 67 10.75 7.61 7.75
N ILE A 68 9.64 7.01 8.17
CA ILE A 68 8.44 6.76 7.39
C ILE A 68 7.21 7.11 8.23
N TYR A 69 6.11 7.49 7.57
CA TYR A 69 4.83 7.68 8.23
C TYR A 69 4.00 6.38 8.17
N GLU A 70 3.77 5.75 9.33
CA GLU A 70 2.91 4.56 9.47
C GLU A 70 2.22 4.59 10.83
N VAL A 71 0.91 4.42 10.81
CA VAL A 71 0.06 4.54 12.02
C VAL A 71 0.41 3.44 13.02
N GLY A 72 0.70 3.82 14.26
CA GLY A 72 1.02 2.89 15.37
C GLY A 72 2.45 2.34 15.36
N LEU A 73 3.27 2.68 14.38
CA LEU A 73 4.64 2.16 14.29
C LEU A 73 5.55 2.72 15.38
N ASN A 74 5.42 4.01 15.69
CA ASN A 74 6.27 4.67 16.68
C ASN A 74 6.16 3.98 18.05
N GLU A 75 4.93 3.72 18.49
CA GLU A 75 4.65 3.08 19.77
C GLU A 75 5.17 1.64 19.84
N VAL A 76 5.10 0.91 18.72
CA VAL A 76 5.65 -0.46 18.63
C VAL A 76 7.18 -0.43 18.69
N VAL A 77 7.82 0.48 17.96
CA VAL A 77 9.28 0.63 17.96
C VAL A 77 9.77 1.00 19.35
N GLU A 78 9.25 2.07 19.97
CA GLU A 78 9.64 2.55 21.30
C GLU A 78 9.56 1.43 22.33
N ARG A 79 8.40 0.77 22.42
CA ARG A 79 8.17 -0.33 23.37
C ARG A 79 9.17 -1.50 23.22
N ASN A 80 9.56 -1.83 21.97
CA ASN A 80 10.47 -2.95 21.72
C ASN A 80 11.95 -2.57 21.84
N VAL A 81 12.31 -1.33 21.57
CA VAL A 81 13.64 -0.79 21.87
C VAL A 81 13.86 -0.75 23.39
N ASP A 82 12.90 -0.22 24.16
CA ASP A 82 12.96 -0.18 25.62
C ASP A 82 13.02 -1.57 26.25
N ALA A 83 12.34 -2.54 25.67
CA ALA A 83 12.39 -3.95 26.09
C ALA A 83 13.67 -4.69 25.65
N GLY A 84 14.55 -4.06 24.87
CA GLY A 84 15.78 -4.65 24.36
C GLY A 84 15.58 -5.74 23.28
N ARG A 85 14.37 -5.85 22.71
CA ARG A 85 14.05 -6.82 21.65
C ARG A 85 14.32 -6.30 20.25
N LEU A 86 14.42 -4.99 20.07
CA LEU A 86 14.62 -4.34 18.76
C LEU A 86 15.87 -3.45 18.81
N LEU A 87 16.80 -3.68 17.90
CA LEU A 87 18.03 -2.90 17.76
C LEU A 87 18.15 -2.36 16.33
N PHE A 88 18.80 -1.19 16.18
CA PHE A 88 19.08 -0.56 14.89
C PHE A 88 20.58 -0.37 14.69
N THR A 89 21.11 -0.74 13.52
CA THR A 89 22.53 -0.61 13.18
C THR A 89 22.76 -0.29 11.71
N ASP A 90 23.80 0.49 11.43
CA ASP A 90 24.33 0.68 10.08
C ASP A 90 25.48 -0.29 9.76
N ASN A 91 25.89 -1.11 10.74
CA ASN A 91 26.88 -2.18 10.55
C ASN A 91 26.20 -3.46 10.06
N VAL A 92 25.83 -3.49 8.76
CA VAL A 92 25.16 -4.63 8.14
C VAL A 92 25.98 -5.92 8.23
N ALA A 93 27.30 -5.83 8.14
CA ALA A 93 28.19 -6.99 8.25
C ALA A 93 28.07 -7.68 9.62
N GLU A 94 28.09 -6.89 10.70
CA GLU A 94 27.91 -7.41 12.06
C GLU A 94 26.51 -7.99 12.27
N ALA A 95 25.47 -7.32 11.74
CA ALA A 95 24.10 -7.83 11.81
C ALA A 95 23.92 -9.17 11.08
N ILE A 96 24.63 -9.41 9.97
CA ILE A 96 24.66 -10.69 9.25
C ILE A 96 25.36 -11.77 10.09
N MET A 97 26.50 -11.46 10.69
CA MET A 97 27.22 -12.43 11.53
C MET A 97 26.37 -12.89 12.72
N LEU A 98 25.69 -11.94 13.38
CA LEU A 98 24.87 -12.22 14.58
C LEU A 98 23.54 -12.91 14.26
N GLY A 99 22.95 -12.65 13.10
CA GLY A 99 21.62 -13.14 12.74
C GLY A 99 21.64 -14.61 12.29
N ASP A 100 20.74 -15.41 12.84
CA ASP A 100 20.50 -16.79 12.38
C ASP A 100 19.52 -16.82 11.20
N ILE A 101 18.56 -15.88 11.21
CA ILE A 101 17.53 -15.73 10.17
C ILE A 101 17.63 -14.31 9.62
N ILE A 102 17.98 -14.21 8.33
CA ILE A 102 18.24 -12.93 7.67
C ILE A 102 17.12 -12.63 6.69
N PHE A 103 16.28 -11.66 7.00
CA PHE A 103 15.24 -11.16 6.11
C PHE A 103 15.80 -10.07 5.19
N ILE A 104 15.65 -10.27 3.89
CA ILE A 104 15.95 -9.27 2.87
C ILE A 104 14.68 -8.47 2.61
N ALA A 105 14.66 -7.21 3.06
CA ALA A 105 13.52 -6.29 2.98
C ALA A 105 13.88 -4.98 2.25
N VAL A 106 14.75 -5.08 1.23
CA VAL A 106 15.18 -3.94 0.42
C VAL A 106 14.22 -3.69 -0.74
N GLY A 107 14.28 -2.48 -1.32
CA GLY A 107 13.44 -2.10 -2.45
C GLY A 107 13.71 -2.92 -3.70
N THR A 108 12.65 -3.16 -4.49
CA THR A 108 12.71 -3.76 -5.83
C THR A 108 12.02 -2.81 -6.81
N PRO A 109 12.64 -1.66 -7.17
CA PRO A 109 12.00 -0.69 -8.04
C PRO A 109 11.78 -1.26 -9.44
N MET A 110 10.85 -0.65 -10.18
CA MET A 110 10.56 -1.03 -11.56
C MET A 110 11.71 -0.59 -12.48
N GLY A 111 12.19 -1.47 -13.32
CA GLY A 111 13.10 -1.18 -14.41
C GLY A 111 12.39 -0.52 -15.60
N GLU A 112 13.14 0.02 -16.54
CA GLU A 112 12.62 0.70 -17.73
C GLU A 112 11.78 -0.22 -18.63
N ASP A 113 12.08 -1.51 -18.63
CA ASP A 113 11.37 -2.57 -19.37
C ASP A 113 10.18 -3.18 -18.61
N GLY A 114 9.86 -2.64 -17.43
CA GLY A 114 8.81 -3.15 -16.55
C GLY A 114 9.24 -4.35 -15.68
N SER A 115 10.50 -4.79 -15.76
CA SER A 115 11.03 -5.79 -14.86
C SER A 115 11.22 -5.25 -13.43
N ALA A 116 11.38 -6.14 -12.45
CA ALA A 116 11.85 -5.74 -11.13
C ALA A 116 13.37 -5.60 -11.12
N ASN A 117 13.89 -4.46 -10.70
CA ASN A 117 15.33 -4.28 -10.51
C ASN A 117 15.77 -4.96 -9.20
N LEU A 118 16.60 -5.99 -9.33
CA LEU A 118 17.10 -6.80 -8.21
C LEU A 118 18.48 -6.38 -7.70
N SER A 119 19.06 -5.30 -8.17
CA SER A 119 20.43 -4.88 -7.80
C SER A 119 20.64 -4.71 -6.29
N TYR A 120 19.62 -4.27 -5.56
CA TYR A 120 19.70 -4.19 -4.11
C TYR A 120 19.68 -5.58 -3.46
N ILE A 121 18.89 -6.52 -3.99
CA ILE A 121 18.89 -7.93 -3.55
C ILE A 121 20.28 -8.54 -3.77
N ASP A 122 20.85 -8.38 -4.96
CA ASP A 122 22.18 -8.90 -5.31
C ASP A 122 23.27 -8.32 -4.38
N SER A 123 23.15 -7.03 -4.04
CA SER A 123 24.07 -6.39 -3.11
C SER A 123 23.97 -6.98 -1.70
N VAL A 124 22.76 -7.29 -1.22
CA VAL A 124 22.55 -7.93 0.08
C VAL A 124 23.07 -9.37 0.05
N VAL A 125 22.79 -10.14 -1.01
CA VAL A 125 23.29 -11.51 -1.18
C VAL A 125 24.80 -11.55 -1.14
N ARG A 126 25.49 -10.61 -1.81
CA ARG A 126 26.93 -10.46 -1.72
C ARG A 126 27.40 -10.19 -0.29
N MET A 127 26.79 -9.25 0.43
CA MET A 127 27.14 -8.95 1.83
C MET A 127 26.92 -10.17 2.74
N ILE A 128 25.87 -10.96 2.51
CA ILE A 128 25.65 -12.22 3.24
C ILE A 128 26.79 -13.20 2.95
N ALA A 129 27.12 -13.42 1.70
CA ALA A 129 28.20 -14.34 1.32
C ALA A 129 29.58 -13.96 1.89
N GLU A 130 29.87 -12.65 1.94
CA GLU A 130 31.14 -12.11 2.46
C GLU A 130 31.26 -12.14 4.00
N ASN A 131 30.11 -12.21 4.73
CA ASN A 131 30.09 -12.04 6.19
C ASN A 131 29.44 -13.19 6.96
N MET A 132 28.84 -14.19 6.29
CA MET A 132 28.31 -15.36 6.99
C MET A 132 29.46 -16.26 7.51
N ASP A 133 29.39 -16.66 8.76
CA ASP A 133 30.38 -17.50 9.45
C ASP A 133 29.80 -18.82 9.96
N SER A 134 28.50 -18.99 9.81
CA SER A 134 27.72 -20.13 10.29
C SER A 134 26.51 -20.35 9.38
N TYR A 135 25.72 -21.40 9.66
CA TYR A 135 24.49 -21.65 8.93
C TYR A 135 23.52 -20.48 9.04
N LYS A 136 22.97 -20.02 7.92
CA LYS A 136 22.00 -18.93 7.83
C LYS A 136 20.72 -19.34 7.10
N ILE A 137 19.57 -18.88 7.60
CA ILE A 137 18.30 -18.95 6.89
C ILE A 137 18.08 -17.61 6.20
N ILE A 138 18.12 -17.58 4.88
CA ILE A 138 18.02 -16.36 4.07
C ILE A 138 16.60 -16.25 3.55
N VAL A 139 15.89 -15.22 3.99
CA VAL A 139 14.45 -15.03 3.77
C VAL A 139 14.22 -13.82 2.86
N THR A 140 13.63 -14.00 1.71
CA THR A 140 13.16 -12.89 0.89
C THR A 140 11.80 -12.41 1.39
N LYS A 141 11.76 -11.20 1.98
CA LYS A 141 10.54 -10.48 2.35
C LYS A 141 10.12 -9.50 1.26
N SER A 142 11.08 -8.92 0.56
CA SER A 142 10.85 -8.10 -0.63
C SER A 142 10.02 -8.84 -1.67
N THR A 143 9.15 -8.10 -2.38
CA THR A 143 8.43 -8.64 -3.53
C THR A 143 9.40 -8.84 -4.69
N VAL A 144 9.63 -10.10 -5.07
CA VAL A 144 10.62 -10.50 -6.07
C VAL A 144 10.02 -11.39 -7.14
N PRO A 145 10.51 -11.35 -8.40
CA PRO A 145 10.08 -12.23 -9.47
C PRO A 145 10.22 -13.71 -9.13
N VAL A 146 9.32 -14.52 -9.70
CA VAL A 146 9.38 -15.97 -9.54
C VAL A 146 10.70 -16.52 -10.08
N GLY A 147 11.39 -17.27 -9.24
CA GLY A 147 12.73 -17.81 -9.52
C GLY A 147 13.88 -17.02 -8.87
N THR A 148 13.60 -15.90 -8.20
CA THR A 148 14.63 -15.11 -7.49
C THR A 148 15.31 -15.92 -6.40
N GLY A 149 14.57 -16.69 -5.61
CA GLY A 149 15.17 -17.55 -4.58
C GLY A 149 16.11 -18.61 -5.16
N ARG A 150 15.83 -19.16 -6.35
CA ARG A 150 16.77 -20.01 -7.09
C ARG A 150 17.98 -19.21 -7.56
N GLY A 151 17.78 -17.97 -8.03
CA GLY A 151 18.88 -17.07 -8.40
C GLY A 151 19.81 -16.78 -7.24
N ILE A 152 19.26 -16.49 -6.03
CA ILE A 152 20.04 -16.29 -4.81
C ILE A 152 20.85 -17.56 -4.47
N ARG A 153 20.23 -18.72 -4.48
CA ARG A 153 20.93 -20.00 -4.27
C ARG A 153 22.10 -20.16 -5.24
N ASN A 154 21.87 -19.96 -6.54
CA ASN A 154 22.91 -20.07 -7.56
C ASN A 154 24.04 -19.06 -7.34
N GLN A 155 23.75 -17.84 -6.93
CA GLN A 155 24.79 -16.86 -6.61
C GLN A 155 25.65 -17.33 -5.43
N LEU A 156 25.04 -17.78 -4.34
CA LEU A 156 25.76 -18.25 -3.14
C LEU A 156 26.63 -19.46 -3.48
N GLU A 157 26.09 -20.48 -4.17
CA GLU A 157 26.80 -21.71 -4.48
C GLU A 157 27.89 -21.51 -5.57
N TYR A 158 27.52 -20.92 -6.71
CA TYR A 158 28.40 -20.93 -7.89
C TYR A 158 29.23 -19.64 -8.08
N VAL A 159 28.79 -18.50 -7.54
CA VAL A 159 29.55 -17.24 -7.64
C VAL A 159 30.42 -17.02 -6.39
N TYR A 160 29.86 -17.27 -5.20
CA TYR A 160 30.58 -17.04 -3.95
C TYR A 160 31.18 -18.30 -3.33
N GLY A 161 30.87 -19.50 -3.86
CA GLY A 161 31.45 -20.76 -3.40
C GLY A 161 31.02 -21.19 -2.01
N ILE A 162 29.82 -20.79 -1.58
CA ILE A 162 29.26 -21.17 -0.29
C ILE A 162 28.68 -22.58 -0.38
N GLU A 163 29.05 -23.47 0.52
CA GLU A 163 28.56 -24.84 0.56
C GLU A 163 27.04 -24.86 0.81
N PRO A 164 26.25 -25.70 0.06
CA PRO A 164 24.79 -25.73 0.13
C PRO A 164 24.22 -26.03 1.51
N GLU A 165 25.00 -26.69 2.38
CA GLU A 165 24.65 -27.06 3.75
C GLU A 165 24.71 -25.87 4.71
N LEU A 166 25.38 -24.77 4.32
CA LEU A 166 25.57 -23.58 5.17
C LEU A 166 24.43 -22.58 5.06
N PHE A 167 23.44 -22.83 4.19
CA PHE A 167 22.29 -21.91 4.10
C PHE A 167 21.00 -22.60 3.64
N SER A 168 19.89 -21.97 3.95
CA SER A 168 18.58 -22.30 3.35
C SER A 168 17.91 -21.04 2.80
N ILE A 169 17.19 -21.18 1.69
CA ILE A 169 16.44 -20.10 1.07
C ILE A 169 14.98 -20.25 1.41
N VAL A 170 14.36 -19.13 1.83
CA VAL A 170 12.93 -19.02 2.12
C VAL A 170 12.34 -17.82 1.38
N SER A 171 11.17 -17.97 0.81
CA SER A 171 10.32 -16.85 0.38
C SER A 171 9.20 -16.66 1.40
N ASN A 172 9.16 -15.48 2.03
CA ASN A 172 8.12 -15.12 2.99
C ASN A 172 7.56 -13.74 2.62
N PRO A 173 6.73 -13.67 1.57
CA PRO A 173 6.21 -12.41 1.08
C PRO A 173 5.32 -11.73 2.14
N GLU A 174 5.25 -10.41 2.09
CA GLU A 174 4.37 -9.59 2.90
C GLU A 174 3.07 -9.26 2.15
N PHE A 175 2.02 -8.89 2.90
CA PHE A 175 0.74 -8.43 2.37
C PHE A 175 0.27 -7.18 3.09
N LEU A 176 1.23 -6.34 3.49
CA LEU A 176 1.03 -5.13 4.26
C LEU A 176 0.45 -4.02 3.38
N ARG A 177 -0.46 -3.25 3.97
CA ARG A 177 -1.00 -2.03 3.35
C ARG A 177 -0.43 -0.82 4.10
N GLU A 178 0.29 0.03 3.42
CA GLU A 178 0.77 1.30 4.00
C GLU A 178 -0.37 2.04 4.71
N GLY A 179 -0.10 2.61 5.89
CA GLY A 179 -1.10 3.21 6.77
C GLY A 179 -1.91 2.23 7.63
N LEU A 180 -1.80 0.92 7.37
CA LEU A 180 -2.39 -0.17 8.16
C LEU A 180 -1.39 -1.31 8.36
N ALA A 181 -0.11 -1.11 8.04
CA ALA A 181 0.87 -2.18 7.94
C ALA A 181 1.17 -2.84 9.30
N VAL A 182 1.17 -2.09 10.39
CA VAL A 182 1.31 -2.63 11.74
C VAL A 182 0.14 -3.57 12.06
N ASN A 183 -1.09 -3.13 11.79
CA ASN A 183 -2.27 -3.96 12.01
C ASN A 183 -2.29 -5.21 11.11
N ASP A 184 -1.95 -5.05 9.83
CA ASP A 184 -1.91 -6.15 8.87
C ASP A 184 -0.83 -7.18 9.20
N PHE A 185 0.26 -6.77 9.88
CA PHE A 185 1.30 -7.68 10.34
C PHE A 185 0.86 -8.45 11.60
N LEU A 186 0.26 -7.75 12.57
CA LEU A 186 -0.13 -8.36 13.85
C LEU A 186 -1.41 -9.20 13.75
N TYR A 187 -2.27 -8.90 12.76
CA TYR A 187 -3.53 -9.60 12.50
C TYR A 187 -3.65 -9.96 11.00
N PRO A 188 -2.74 -10.77 10.45
CA PRO A 188 -2.73 -11.06 9.03
C PRO A 188 -3.81 -12.07 8.65
N ASP A 189 -4.37 -11.94 7.44
CA ASP A 189 -5.30 -12.93 6.87
C ASP A 189 -4.64 -14.31 6.66
N ARG A 190 -3.33 -14.32 6.42
CA ARG A 190 -2.50 -15.52 6.21
C ARG A 190 -1.02 -15.19 6.31
N LEU A 191 -0.24 -16.23 6.62
CA LEU A 191 1.21 -16.26 6.43
C LEU A 191 1.53 -17.15 5.24
N VAL A 192 2.54 -16.80 4.45
CA VAL A 192 3.05 -17.64 3.35
C VAL A 192 4.53 -17.91 3.60
N ILE A 193 4.90 -19.19 3.67
CA ILE A 193 6.29 -19.63 3.88
C ILE A 193 6.63 -20.64 2.78
N GLY A 194 7.52 -20.24 1.87
CA GLY A 194 7.98 -21.07 0.77
C GLY A 194 9.44 -21.46 0.97
N THR A 195 9.72 -22.75 1.12
CA THR A 195 11.08 -23.30 1.24
C THR A 195 11.10 -24.77 0.89
N ASP A 196 12.28 -25.27 0.52
CA ASP A 196 12.53 -26.70 0.28
C ASP A 196 13.28 -27.35 1.48
N SER A 197 13.50 -26.60 2.59
CA SER A 197 14.22 -27.04 3.79
C SER A 197 13.27 -27.18 4.98
N ASP A 198 13.14 -28.40 5.50
CA ASP A 198 12.31 -28.66 6.70
C ASP A 198 12.79 -27.90 7.93
N SER A 199 14.12 -27.77 8.11
CA SER A 199 14.69 -27.03 9.25
C SER A 199 14.40 -25.54 9.16
N ALA A 200 14.48 -24.95 7.96
CA ALA A 200 14.12 -23.55 7.74
C ALA A 200 12.62 -23.32 7.91
N LEU A 201 11.78 -24.27 7.48
CA LEU A 201 10.34 -24.22 7.68
C LEU A 201 9.98 -24.18 9.18
N ILE A 202 10.56 -25.09 9.98
CA ILE A 202 10.35 -25.14 11.43
C ILE A 202 10.78 -23.81 12.05
N ALA A 203 11.98 -23.32 11.72
CA ALA A 203 12.48 -22.06 12.26
C ALA A 203 11.57 -20.85 11.94
N LEU A 204 11.03 -20.76 10.71
CA LEU A 204 10.08 -19.71 10.36
C LEU A 204 8.72 -19.88 11.07
N CYS A 205 8.26 -21.10 11.30
CA CYS A 205 7.06 -21.35 12.11
C CYS A 205 7.27 -20.91 13.57
N GLU A 206 8.46 -21.10 14.15
CA GLU A 206 8.83 -20.59 15.48
C GLU A 206 8.84 -19.06 15.52
N VAL A 207 9.42 -18.38 14.51
CA VAL A 207 9.39 -16.91 14.38
C VAL A 207 7.95 -16.34 14.42
N TYR A 208 7.01 -17.06 13.83
CA TYR A 208 5.59 -16.68 13.76
C TYR A 208 4.70 -17.45 14.73
N GLU A 209 5.26 -18.14 15.74
CA GLU A 209 4.52 -19.04 16.61
C GLU A 209 3.30 -18.37 17.24
N SER A 210 3.43 -17.16 17.76
CA SER A 210 2.33 -16.44 18.39
C SER A 210 1.16 -16.18 17.45
N LEU A 211 1.43 -15.85 16.18
CA LEU A 211 0.38 -15.63 15.18
C LEU A 211 -0.30 -16.95 14.78
N ILE A 212 0.48 -18.00 14.56
CA ILE A 212 -0.03 -19.34 14.21
C ILE A 212 -0.87 -19.91 15.35
N ALA A 213 -0.40 -19.79 16.60
CA ALA A 213 -1.13 -20.23 17.79
C ALA A 213 -2.45 -19.48 17.99
N ASN A 214 -2.52 -18.22 17.54
CA ASN A 214 -3.75 -17.43 17.52
C ASN A 214 -4.68 -17.73 16.33
N GLY A 215 -4.38 -18.78 15.53
CA GLY A 215 -5.24 -19.27 14.47
C GLY A 215 -5.02 -18.63 13.10
N VAL A 216 -3.94 -17.88 12.90
CA VAL A 216 -3.59 -17.34 11.57
C VAL A 216 -3.22 -18.50 10.63
N PRO A 217 -3.89 -18.64 9.46
CA PRO A 217 -3.57 -19.68 8.51
C PRO A 217 -2.14 -19.54 7.97
N ALA A 218 -1.35 -20.61 8.02
CA ALA A 218 -0.03 -20.68 7.42
C ALA A 218 -0.07 -21.53 6.13
N VAL A 219 0.26 -20.91 5.00
CA VAL A 219 0.38 -21.57 3.70
C VAL A 219 1.83 -21.98 3.51
N LEU A 220 2.10 -23.27 3.66
CA LEU A 220 3.42 -23.85 3.54
C LEU A 220 3.59 -24.39 2.12
N THR A 221 4.66 -23.97 1.42
CA THR A 221 4.85 -24.30 0.00
C THR A 221 6.33 -24.20 -0.40
N ASN A 222 6.65 -24.40 -1.69
CA ASN A 222 7.98 -24.15 -2.21
C ASN A 222 8.22 -22.65 -2.47
N VAL A 223 9.49 -22.28 -2.67
CA VAL A 223 9.93 -20.88 -2.87
C VAL A 223 9.19 -20.21 -4.03
N GLN A 224 9.15 -20.86 -5.20
CA GLN A 224 8.55 -20.28 -6.41
C GLN A 224 7.05 -20.04 -6.29
N THR A 225 6.34 -20.93 -5.59
CA THR A 225 4.91 -20.77 -5.34
C THR A 225 4.66 -19.59 -4.39
N ALA A 226 5.47 -19.41 -3.35
CA ALA A 226 5.36 -18.28 -2.44
C ALA A 226 5.62 -16.95 -3.17
N GLU A 227 6.63 -16.88 -4.03
CA GLU A 227 6.90 -15.71 -4.89
C GLU A 227 5.70 -15.40 -5.81
N MET A 228 5.12 -16.44 -6.46
CA MET A 228 3.97 -16.27 -7.35
C MET A 228 2.73 -15.79 -6.61
N ILE A 229 2.46 -16.27 -5.40
CA ILE A 229 1.30 -15.89 -4.58
C ILE A 229 1.25 -14.37 -4.39
N LYS A 230 2.40 -13.73 -4.10
CA LYS A 230 2.46 -12.28 -3.92
C LYS A 230 2.07 -11.52 -5.18
N TYR A 231 2.69 -11.85 -6.31
CA TYR A 231 2.38 -11.20 -7.58
C TYR A 231 0.94 -11.43 -8.03
N ALA A 232 0.46 -12.67 -7.93
CA ALA A 232 -0.90 -13.01 -8.32
C ALA A 232 -1.94 -12.26 -7.48
N ALA A 233 -1.72 -12.14 -6.15
CA ALA A 233 -2.60 -11.39 -5.27
C ALA A 233 -2.64 -9.90 -5.62
N ASN A 234 -1.48 -9.24 -5.77
CA ASN A 234 -1.43 -7.82 -6.09
C ASN A 234 -1.98 -7.51 -7.50
N ALA A 235 -1.68 -8.37 -8.48
CA ALA A 235 -2.23 -8.24 -9.83
C ALA A 235 -3.76 -8.39 -9.84
N PHE A 236 -4.32 -9.33 -9.09
CA PHE A 236 -5.77 -9.50 -9.01
C PHE A 236 -6.46 -8.33 -8.32
N LEU A 237 -5.87 -7.76 -7.27
CA LEU A 237 -6.40 -6.57 -6.61
C LEU A 237 -6.42 -5.36 -7.56
N SER A 238 -5.39 -5.19 -8.41
CA SER A 238 -5.38 -4.13 -9.43
C SER A 238 -6.48 -4.33 -10.49
N VAL A 239 -6.76 -5.58 -10.87
CA VAL A 239 -7.88 -5.92 -11.78
C VAL A 239 -9.22 -5.55 -11.14
N LYS A 240 -9.44 -5.85 -9.85
CA LYS A 240 -10.71 -5.50 -9.15
C LYS A 240 -10.95 -3.99 -9.15
N ILE A 241 -9.91 -3.19 -8.87
CA ILE A 241 -10.04 -1.73 -8.86
C ILE A 241 -10.29 -1.19 -10.27
N SER A 242 -9.55 -1.64 -11.28
CA SER A 242 -9.77 -1.22 -12.65
C SER A 242 -11.16 -1.59 -13.14
N TYR A 243 -11.63 -2.81 -12.85
CA TYR A 243 -12.95 -3.27 -13.22
C TYR A 243 -14.06 -2.38 -12.63
N ILE A 244 -14.00 -2.08 -11.32
CA ILE A 244 -15.07 -1.25 -10.72
C ILE A 244 -14.99 0.20 -11.20
N ASN A 245 -13.83 0.70 -11.60
CA ASN A 245 -13.67 2.01 -12.21
C ASN A 245 -14.31 2.05 -13.63
N GLU A 246 -14.12 1.02 -14.44
CA GLU A 246 -14.81 0.91 -15.74
C GLU A 246 -16.34 0.81 -15.55
N VAL A 247 -16.81 0.04 -14.56
CA VAL A 247 -18.23 -0.01 -14.19
C VAL A 247 -18.73 1.37 -13.75
N ALA A 248 -17.92 2.14 -12.98
CA ALA A 248 -18.28 3.49 -12.57
C ALA A 248 -18.45 4.43 -13.77
N ASN A 249 -17.55 4.37 -14.75
CA ASN A 249 -17.66 5.16 -15.98
C ASN A 249 -18.92 4.79 -16.78
N LEU A 250 -19.29 3.50 -16.82
CA LEU A 250 -20.53 3.07 -17.43
C LEU A 250 -21.77 3.54 -16.65
N CYS A 251 -21.70 3.53 -15.30
CA CYS A 251 -22.76 4.09 -14.45
C CYS A 251 -22.99 5.57 -14.72
N ASP A 252 -21.92 6.36 -14.89
CA ASP A 252 -22.02 7.77 -15.26
C ASP A 252 -22.71 7.99 -16.61
N ALA A 253 -22.50 7.10 -17.58
CA ALA A 253 -23.12 7.17 -18.90
C ALA A 253 -24.58 6.68 -18.93
N THR A 254 -24.98 5.85 -17.96
CA THR A 254 -26.30 5.19 -17.92
C THR A 254 -27.20 5.64 -16.77
N ASP A 255 -26.80 6.67 -16.03
CA ASP A 255 -27.46 7.17 -14.82
C ASP A 255 -27.67 6.09 -13.73
N ALA A 256 -26.77 5.10 -13.67
CA ALA A 256 -26.73 4.09 -12.61
C ALA A 256 -25.90 4.58 -11.41
N ASP A 257 -26.02 3.91 -10.26
CA ASP A 257 -25.26 4.20 -9.05
C ASP A 257 -24.22 3.12 -8.80
N VAL A 258 -22.95 3.46 -8.98
CA VAL A 258 -21.85 2.51 -8.79
C VAL A 258 -21.73 2.02 -7.35
N LYS A 259 -22.06 2.83 -6.33
CA LYS A 259 -22.02 2.38 -4.92
C LYS A 259 -23.03 1.26 -4.68
N THR A 260 -24.25 1.41 -5.21
CA THR A 260 -25.26 0.36 -5.14
C THR A 260 -24.85 -0.87 -5.93
N VAL A 261 -24.27 -0.70 -7.13
CA VAL A 261 -23.77 -1.81 -7.94
C VAL A 261 -22.66 -2.55 -7.20
N ALA A 262 -21.64 -1.83 -6.68
CA ALA A 262 -20.52 -2.42 -5.94
C ALA A 262 -21.00 -3.14 -4.66
N TYR A 263 -21.93 -2.53 -3.93
CA TYR A 263 -22.53 -3.16 -2.75
C TYR A 263 -23.25 -4.47 -3.11
N ALA A 264 -24.13 -4.45 -4.11
CA ALA A 264 -24.86 -5.64 -4.52
C ALA A 264 -23.95 -6.76 -5.04
N MET A 265 -22.93 -6.41 -5.82
CA MET A 265 -21.90 -7.36 -6.26
C MET A 265 -21.13 -7.93 -5.07
N GLY A 266 -20.76 -7.08 -4.11
CA GLY A 266 -19.98 -7.47 -2.93
C GLY A 266 -20.71 -8.38 -1.95
N LEU A 267 -22.06 -8.46 -2.00
CA LEU A 267 -22.85 -9.41 -1.23
C LEU A 267 -22.65 -10.87 -1.69
N ASP A 268 -22.22 -11.08 -2.93
CA ASP A 268 -21.83 -12.41 -3.39
C ASP A 268 -20.46 -12.77 -2.77
N HIS A 269 -20.44 -13.82 -1.95
CA HIS A 269 -19.22 -14.28 -1.26
C HIS A 269 -18.08 -14.66 -2.22
N ARG A 270 -18.40 -15.02 -3.48
CA ARG A 270 -17.41 -15.32 -4.53
C ARG A 270 -16.68 -14.08 -5.02
N ILE A 271 -17.30 -12.89 -4.86
CA ILE A 271 -16.77 -11.60 -5.31
C ILE A 271 -16.10 -10.87 -4.14
N SER A 272 -16.76 -10.81 -2.98
CA SER A 272 -16.39 -10.04 -1.78
C SER A 272 -16.44 -8.52 -1.99
N PRO A 273 -16.82 -7.71 -1.00
CA PRO A 273 -16.91 -6.26 -1.12
C PRO A 273 -15.55 -5.54 -1.19
N ALA A 274 -14.47 -6.21 -0.75
CA ALA A 274 -13.14 -5.61 -0.73
C ALA A 274 -12.66 -5.24 -2.15
N PHE A 275 -12.04 -4.06 -2.30
CA PHE A 275 -11.50 -3.54 -3.57
C PHE A 275 -12.57 -3.28 -4.66
N LEU A 276 -13.80 -2.98 -4.26
CA LEU A 276 -14.89 -2.53 -5.16
C LEU A 276 -15.25 -1.06 -4.96
N ASN A 277 -14.35 -0.24 -4.40
CA ASN A 277 -14.57 1.19 -4.27
C ASN A 277 -13.96 1.93 -5.47
N PRO A 278 -14.77 2.54 -6.35
CA PRO A 278 -14.27 3.30 -7.48
C PRO A 278 -13.63 4.61 -7.02
N GLY A 279 -12.70 5.11 -7.82
CA GLY A 279 -11.97 6.33 -7.53
C GLY A 279 -11.15 6.83 -8.72
N PRO A 280 -10.12 7.69 -8.49
CA PRO A 280 -9.33 8.29 -9.55
C PRO A 280 -8.27 7.34 -10.15
N GLY A 281 -8.35 6.06 -9.88
CA GLY A 281 -7.34 5.06 -10.22
C GLY A 281 -6.50 4.65 -9.01
N PHE A 282 -5.71 3.58 -9.20
CA PHE A 282 -4.76 3.13 -8.17
C PHE A 282 -3.35 3.68 -8.44
N GLY A 283 -2.62 3.85 -7.36
CA GLY A 283 -1.21 4.21 -7.31
C GLY A 283 -0.48 3.42 -6.22
N GLY A 284 0.53 4.04 -5.62
CA GLY A 284 1.36 3.45 -4.59
C GLY A 284 2.51 2.61 -5.14
N SER A 285 3.40 2.22 -4.26
CA SER A 285 4.64 1.52 -4.59
C SER A 285 4.47 0.09 -5.08
N CYS A 286 3.28 -0.52 -4.90
CA CYS A 286 3.07 -1.95 -5.11
C CYS A 286 2.32 -2.25 -6.43
N PHE A 287 1.07 -1.82 -6.58
CA PHE A 287 0.21 -2.28 -7.66
C PHE A 287 0.74 -1.96 -9.07
N PRO A 288 1.19 -0.73 -9.39
CA PRO A 288 1.71 -0.45 -10.73
C PRO A 288 2.92 -1.31 -11.06
N LYS A 289 3.87 -1.38 -10.13
CA LYS A 289 5.12 -2.13 -10.26
C LYS A 289 4.89 -3.62 -10.39
N ASP A 290 4.09 -4.22 -9.50
CA ASP A 290 3.89 -5.67 -9.44
C ASP A 290 3.02 -6.17 -10.60
N ALA A 291 2.03 -5.37 -11.04
CA ALA A 291 1.25 -5.66 -12.23
C ALA A 291 2.12 -5.63 -13.50
N GLN A 292 3.05 -4.69 -13.61
CA GLN A 292 3.97 -4.64 -14.74
C GLN A 292 4.97 -5.80 -14.69
N ALA A 293 5.49 -6.11 -13.50
CA ALA A 293 6.45 -7.21 -13.32
C ALA A 293 5.85 -8.58 -13.67
N ILE A 294 4.60 -8.89 -13.30
CA ILE A 294 3.98 -10.19 -13.68
C ILE A 294 3.72 -10.28 -15.19
N ILE A 295 3.44 -9.16 -15.87
CA ILE A 295 3.35 -9.11 -17.34
C ILE A 295 4.73 -9.40 -17.96
N HIS A 296 5.78 -8.79 -17.42
CA HIS A 296 7.16 -9.03 -17.87
C HIS A 296 7.54 -10.51 -17.67
N ILE A 297 7.31 -11.06 -16.48
CA ILE A 297 7.56 -12.47 -16.18
C ILE A 297 6.83 -13.38 -17.17
N ALA A 298 5.55 -13.16 -17.43
CA ALA A 298 4.80 -13.93 -18.42
C ALA A 298 5.43 -13.84 -19.82
N GLY A 299 5.88 -12.65 -20.21
CA GLY A 299 6.56 -12.40 -21.48
C GLY A 299 7.86 -13.20 -21.65
N THR A 300 8.67 -13.35 -20.58
CA THR A 300 9.90 -14.17 -20.61
C THR A 300 9.60 -15.66 -20.85
N HIS A 301 8.37 -16.09 -20.52
CA HIS A 301 7.86 -17.45 -20.81
C HIS A 301 7.00 -17.53 -22.07
N HIS A 302 6.98 -16.48 -22.90
CA HIS A 302 6.16 -16.39 -24.12
C HIS A 302 4.66 -16.53 -23.87
N LEU A 303 4.20 -16.17 -22.67
CA LEU A 303 2.79 -16.22 -22.30
C LEU A 303 2.18 -14.80 -22.31
N PRO A 304 1.03 -14.59 -22.96
CA PRO A 304 0.33 -13.32 -22.85
C PRO A 304 -0.36 -13.21 -21.47
N PHE A 305 -0.32 -12.02 -20.87
CA PHE A 305 -1.04 -11.72 -19.63
C PHE A 305 -2.06 -10.61 -19.84
N HIS A 306 -3.11 -10.91 -20.62
CA HIS A 306 -4.05 -9.91 -21.14
C HIS A 306 -4.84 -9.18 -20.07
N THR A 307 -5.36 -9.89 -19.06
CA THR A 307 -6.25 -9.32 -18.03
C THR A 307 -5.57 -8.21 -17.25
N VAL A 308 -4.34 -8.42 -16.81
CA VAL A 308 -3.60 -7.41 -16.03
C VAL A 308 -3.16 -6.24 -16.91
N ARG A 309 -2.78 -6.51 -18.17
CA ARG A 309 -2.49 -5.44 -19.15
C ARG A 309 -3.70 -4.55 -19.39
N ALA A 310 -4.88 -5.13 -19.57
CA ALA A 310 -6.11 -4.37 -19.71
C ALA A 310 -6.42 -3.54 -18.45
N ALA A 311 -6.19 -4.10 -17.26
CA ALA A 311 -6.37 -3.38 -16.01
C ALA A 311 -5.42 -2.17 -15.86
N LEU A 312 -4.16 -2.28 -16.28
CA LEU A 312 -3.22 -1.15 -16.29
C LEU A 312 -3.70 -0.05 -17.27
N ASN A 313 -4.09 -0.43 -18.48
CA ASN A 313 -4.60 0.54 -19.46
C ASN A 313 -5.88 1.24 -18.95
N ALA A 314 -6.80 0.50 -18.34
CA ALA A 314 -7.98 1.08 -17.71
C ALA A 314 -7.63 2.05 -16.59
N ASN A 315 -6.58 1.75 -15.80
CA ASN A 315 -6.09 2.62 -14.74
C ASN A 315 -5.49 3.93 -15.27
N GLU A 316 -4.73 3.88 -16.36
CA GLU A 316 -4.17 5.07 -17.02
C GLU A 316 -5.29 6.02 -17.48
N ILE A 317 -6.32 5.47 -18.11
CA ILE A 317 -7.52 6.23 -18.53
C ILE A 317 -8.25 6.78 -17.29
N GLN A 318 -8.36 6.00 -16.22
CA GLN A 318 -9.07 6.43 -15.02
C GLN A 318 -8.42 7.63 -14.35
N GLN A 319 -7.10 7.76 -14.41
CA GLN A 319 -6.37 8.88 -13.81
C GLN A 319 -6.64 10.23 -14.49
N THR A 320 -7.21 10.24 -15.71
CA THR A 320 -7.63 11.48 -16.37
C THR A 320 -9.02 11.94 -15.95
N LYS A 321 -9.85 11.04 -15.43
CA LYS A 321 -11.28 11.30 -15.15
C LYS A 321 -11.55 12.46 -14.19
N PRO A 322 -10.77 12.69 -13.11
CA PRO A 322 -11.02 13.83 -12.24
C PRO A 322 -10.97 15.17 -12.98
N VAL A 323 -9.99 15.36 -13.88
CA VAL A 323 -9.85 16.59 -14.65
C VAL A 323 -10.88 16.68 -15.76
N GLU A 324 -11.18 15.59 -16.49
CA GLU A 324 -12.25 15.56 -17.50
C GLU A 324 -13.61 15.96 -16.90
N LYS A 325 -13.92 15.45 -15.70
CA LYS A 325 -15.15 15.81 -14.97
C LYS A 325 -15.16 17.28 -14.56
N LEU A 326 -14.03 17.80 -14.11
CA LEU A 326 -13.91 19.22 -13.77
C LEU A 326 -14.11 20.11 -15.02
N GLN A 327 -13.45 19.81 -16.14
CA GLN A 327 -13.65 20.54 -17.40
C GLN A 327 -15.13 20.55 -17.82
N ASN A 328 -15.79 19.38 -17.80
CA ASN A 328 -17.21 19.27 -18.13
C ASN A 328 -18.09 20.08 -17.18
N LEU A 329 -17.71 20.14 -15.89
CA LEU A 329 -18.46 20.88 -14.88
C LEU A 329 -18.29 22.39 -15.05
N MET A 330 -17.07 22.88 -15.30
CA MET A 330 -16.76 24.28 -15.58
C MET A 330 -17.50 24.76 -16.84
N GLN A 331 -17.42 23.99 -17.94
CA GLN A 331 -18.10 24.31 -19.18
C GLN A 331 -19.64 24.38 -19.00
N ARG A 332 -20.20 23.44 -18.20
CA ARG A 332 -21.65 23.38 -17.97
C ARG A 332 -22.18 24.52 -17.11
N GLU A 333 -21.44 24.90 -16.06
CA GLU A 333 -21.92 25.86 -15.05
C GLU A 333 -21.51 27.29 -15.35
N LEU A 334 -20.37 27.52 -16.00
CA LEU A 334 -19.79 28.86 -16.23
C LEU A 334 -19.60 29.19 -17.71
N ASP A 335 -19.68 28.21 -18.63
CA ASP A 335 -19.28 28.33 -20.04
C ASP A 335 -17.81 28.75 -20.20
N GLU A 336 -16.95 28.23 -19.30
CA GLU A 336 -15.51 28.55 -19.22
C GLU A 336 -14.67 27.26 -19.23
N ASP A 337 -13.40 27.41 -19.66
CA ASP A 337 -12.38 26.36 -19.56
C ASP A 337 -11.53 26.53 -18.26
N LEU A 338 -10.42 25.81 -18.17
CA LEU A 338 -9.54 25.83 -17.00
C LEU A 338 -8.38 26.82 -17.12
N ASP A 339 -8.19 27.48 -18.25
CA ASP A 339 -7.09 28.43 -18.46
C ASP A 339 -7.23 29.62 -17.51
N GLY A 340 -6.17 29.91 -16.76
CA GLY A 340 -6.13 30.97 -15.75
C GLY A 340 -6.98 30.73 -14.50
N LYS A 341 -7.61 29.55 -14.33
CA LYS A 341 -8.40 29.21 -13.16
C LYS A 341 -7.55 28.68 -12.02
N THR A 342 -7.95 28.92 -10.78
CA THR A 342 -7.32 28.35 -9.59
C THR A 342 -8.07 27.12 -9.14
N VAL A 343 -7.39 25.98 -9.14
CA VAL A 343 -7.98 24.68 -8.73
C VAL A 343 -7.29 24.18 -7.47
N ALA A 344 -8.08 23.96 -6.42
CA ALA A 344 -7.62 23.36 -5.18
C ALA A 344 -7.65 21.82 -5.27
N VAL A 345 -6.50 21.17 -5.09
CA VAL A 345 -6.35 19.71 -5.05
C VAL A 345 -6.20 19.28 -3.59
N LEU A 346 -7.19 18.56 -3.08
CA LEU A 346 -7.24 18.07 -1.70
C LEU A 346 -6.89 16.57 -1.64
N GLY A 347 -5.72 16.29 -1.08
CA GLY A 347 -5.12 14.97 -1.05
C GLY A 347 -4.08 14.77 -2.15
N LEU A 348 -2.86 14.41 -1.74
CA LEU A 348 -1.69 14.23 -2.61
C LEU A 348 -1.14 12.81 -2.52
N ALA A 349 -1.20 12.18 -1.35
CA ALA A 349 -0.89 10.77 -1.17
C ALA A 349 -1.82 9.89 -2.03
N PHE A 350 -1.32 8.73 -2.48
CA PHE A 350 -2.13 7.83 -3.31
C PHE A 350 -3.36 7.26 -2.57
N LYS A 351 -3.35 7.27 -1.24
CA LYS A 351 -4.47 6.94 -0.32
C LYS A 351 -4.24 7.58 1.04
N ALA A 352 -5.26 7.59 1.90
CA ALA A 352 -5.13 8.03 3.28
C ALA A 352 -4.22 7.12 4.13
N GLY A 353 -3.63 7.67 5.20
CA GLY A 353 -2.82 6.94 6.17
C GLY A 353 -1.35 6.77 5.78
N THR A 354 -0.87 7.40 4.70
CA THR A 354 0.53 7.35 4.26
C THR A 354 0.96 8.68 3.63
N ASP A 355 2.25 8.96 3.64
CA ASP A 355 2.88 10.08 2.92
C ASP A 355 3.39 9.69 1.52
N ASP A 356 3.16 8.44 1.10
CA ASP A 356 3.63 7.92 -0.18
C ASP A 356 2.84 8.51 -1.36
N ILE A 357 3.59 9.16 -2.26
CA ILE A 357 3.03 9.77 -3.48
C ILE A 357 3.37 8.98 -4.75
N ARG A 358 4.12 7.87 -4.66
CA ARG A 358 4.54 7.09 -5.82
C ARG A 358 3.34 6.64 -6.64
N TYR A 359 3.33 7.00 -7.93
CA TYR A 359 2.20 6.74 -8.83
C TYR A 359 0.84 7.25 -8.31
N SER A 360 0.85 8.25 -7.41
CA SER A 360 -0.41 8.86 -6.96
C SER A 360 -1.18 9.45 -8.15
N PRO A 361 -2.49 9.17 -8.28
CA PRO A 361 -3.33 9.82 -9.28
C PRO A 361 -3.32 11.35 -9.20
N SER A 362 -2.98 11.91 -8.03
CA SER A 362 -2.85 13.36 -7.84
C SER A 362 -1.71 13.96 -8.67
N ILE A 363 -0.64 13.20 -8.95
CA ILE A 363 0.46 13.64 -9.85
C ILE A 363 -0.13 13.89 -11.23
N ARG A 364 -0.83 12.91 -11.80
CA ARG A 364 -1.43 13.06 -13.14
C ARG A 364 -2.49 14.15 -13.19
N THR A 365 -3.25 14.32 -12.11
CA THR A 365 -4.23 15.42 -11.98
C THR A 365 -3.54 16.79 -12.02
N ILE A 366 -2.44 16.98 -11.27
CA ILE A 366 -1.69 18.24 -11.24
C ILE A 366 -1.08 18.53 -12.61
N GLU A 367 -0.42 17.55 -13.25
CA GLU A 367 0.11 17.67 -14.61
C GLU A 367 -0.96 18.16 -15.59
N LEU A 368 -2.11 17.47 -15.64
CA LEU A 368 -3.19 17.82 -16.56
C LEU A 368 -3.79 19.20 -16.29
N LEU A 369 -3.90 19.62 -15.03
CA LEU A 369 -4.38 20.95 -14.67
C LEU A 369 -3.40 22.03 -15.17
N GLN A 370 -2.09 21.81 -14.98
CA GLN A 370 -1.05 22.73 -15.46
C GLN A 370 -1.00 22.78 -16.99
N ASP A 371 -1.12 21.62 -17.68
CA ASP A 371 -1.20 21.54 -19.13
C ASP A 371 -2.38 22.32 -19.70
N LEU A 372 -3.47 22.44 -18.93
CA LEU A 372 -4.67 23.20 -19.28
C LEU A 372 -4.62 24.68 -18.82
N GLY A 373 -3.47 25.16 -18.36
CA GLY A 373 -3.26 26.55 -17.95
C GLY A 373 -3.83 26.90 -16.57
N ALA A 374 -4.25 25.93 -15.77
CA ALA A 374 -4.78 26.18 -14.42
C ALA A 374 -3.67 26.42 -13.38
N TYR A 375 -3.93 27.28 -12.42
CA TYR A 375 -3.11 27.45 -11.22
C TYR A 375 -3.53 26.40 -10.18
N VAL A 376 -2.57 25.62 -9.69
CA VAL A 376 -2.83 24.57 -8.71
C VAL A 376 -2.48 25.05 -7.31
N VAL A 377 -3.43 24.87 -6.37
CA VAL A 377 -3.24 25.04 -4.94
C VAL A 377 -3.51 23.70 -4.28
N ALA A 378 -2.59 23.19 -3.47
CA ALA A 378 -2.66 21.82 -2.97
C ALA A 378 -2.64 21.75 -1.44
N TYR A 379 -3.31 20.74 -0.91
CA TYR A 379 -3.27 20.40 0.51
C TYR A 379 -3.29 18.87 0.73
N ASP A 380 -2.41 18.41 1.59
CA ASP A 380 -2.41 17.04 2.14
C ASP A 380 -1.91 17.10 3.59
N PRO A 381 -2.45 16.31 4.53
CA PRO A 381 -1.99 16.31 5.92
C PRO A 381 -0.52 15.93 6.12
N VAL A 382 0.03 15.04 5.27
CA VAL A 382 1.38 14.47 5.47
C VAL A 382 2.25 14.39 4.21
N ALA A 383 1.68 14.41 3.01
CA ALA A 383 2.41 14.15 1.75
C ALA A 383 2.95 15.42 1.05
N THR A 384 2.72 16.59 1.63
CA THR A 384 3.10 17.88 1.02
C THR A 384 4.59 17.97 0.69
N GLU A 385 5.48 17.59 1.62
CA GLU A 385 6.93 17.67 1.41
C GLU A 385 7.41 16.73 0.28
N ASN A 386 6.78 15.57 0.14
CA ASN A 386 7.12 14.64 -0.93
C ASN A 386 6.63 15.17 -2.29
N MET A 387 5.43 15.75 -2.35
CA MET A 387 4.89 16.32 -3.59
C MET A 387 5.65 17.59 -4.02
N TYR A 388 6.11 18.40 -3.08
CA TYR A 388 6.95 19.59 -3.37
C TYR A 388 8.23 19.24 -4.14
N LYS A 389 8.80 18.05 -3.92
CA LYS A 389 10.00 17.60 -4.66
C LYS A 389 9.73 17.39 -6.15
N ILE A 390 8.47 17.13 -6.54
CA ILE A 390 8.04 16.92 -7.94
C ILE A 390 7.50 18.22 -8.54
N PHE A 391 6.68 18.96 -7.80
CA PHE A 391 6.03 20.18 -8.25
C PHE A 391 6.38 21.37 -7.34
N PRO A 392 7.61 21.90 -7.40
CA PRO A 392 8.02 23.02 -6.53
C PRO A 392 7.29 24.34 -6.84
N ASP A 393 6.68 24.45 -8.02
CA ASP A 393 6.10 25.71 -8.54
C ASP A 393 4.59 25.85 -8.23
N ILE A 394 3.94 24.85 -7.60
CA ILE A 394 2.55 24.99 -7.17
C ILE A 394 2.47 25.53 -5.73
N THR A 395 1.30 26.04 -5.35
CA THR A 395 1.10 26.57 -4.00
C THR A 395 0.65 25.45 -3.04
N TYR A 396 1.33 25.30 -1.91
CA TYR A 396 0.97 24.36 -0.85
C TYR A 396 0.39 25.09 0.36
N CYS A 397 -0.68 24.55 0.91
CA CYS A 397 -1.42 25.13 2.03
C CYS A 397 -1.39 24.23 3.27
N SER A 398 -1.63 24.82 4.44
CA SER A 398 -1.66 24.10 5.72
C SER A 398 -3.04 23.58 6.11
N SER A 399 -4.07 23.82 5.29
CA SER A 399 -5.42 23.29 5.49
C SER A 399 -6.23 23.29 4.20
N ALA A 400 -7.25 22.43 4.13
CA ALA A 400 -8.19 22.38 3.02
C ALA A 400 -8.92 23.72 2.80
N TYR A 401 -9.24 24.45 3.86
CA TYR A 401 -9.90 25.77 3.75
C TYR A 401 -8.97 26.84 3.18
N GLN A 402 -7.68 26.76 3.48
CA GLN A 402 -6.71 27.68 2.91
C GLN A 402 -6.46 27.37 1.43
N ALA A 403 -6.41 26.10 1.07
CA ALA A 403 -6.29 25.69 -0.32
C ALA A 403 -7.52 26.10 -1.17
N ALA A 404 -8.71 25.99 -0.61
CA ALA A 404 -9.95 26.37 -1.28
C ALA A 404 -10.24 27.87 -1.28
N LYS A 405 -9.43 28.70 -0.56
CA LYS A 405 -9.69 30.12 -0.50
C LYS A 405 -9.46 30.77 -1.88
N ASP A 406 -10.49 31.48 -2.36
CA ASP A 406 -10.55 32.14 -3.66
C ASP A 406 -10.35 31.15 -4.86
N ALA A 407 -10.41 29.84 -4.63
CA ALA A 407 -10.34 28.84 -5.69
C ALA A 407 -11.61 28.79 -6.53
N ASP A 408 -11.45 28.60 -7.83
CA ASP A 408 -12.55 28.47 -8.78
C ASP A 408 -13.20 27.08 -8.71
N ALA A 409 -12.41 26.07 -8.30
CA ALA A 409 -12.90 24.70 -8.12
C ALA A 409 -12.07 23.93 -7.09
N VAL A 410 -12.63 22.83 -6.58
CA VAL A 410 -11.98 21.85 -5.71
C VAL A 410 -12.04 20.46 -6.34
N ILE A 411 -10.93 19.72 -6.30
CA ILE A 411 -10.88 18.27 -6.60
C ILE A 411 -10.43 17.53 -5.35
N ILE A 412 -11.20 16.53 -4.89
CA ILE A 412 -10.83 15.65 -3.80
C ILE A 412 -10.19 14.39 -4.38
N MET A 413 -8.91 14.17 -4.05
CA MET A 413 -8.11 13.10 -4.61
C MET A 413 -7.77 12.00 -3.60
N THR A 414 -7.81 12.28 -2.29
CA THR A 414 -7.49 11.31 -1.23
C THR A 414 -8.54 11.36 -0.12
N ASP A 415 -8.89 10.20 0.40
CA ASP A 415 -9.99 10.00 1.36
C ASP A 415 -9.54 10.13 2.82
N TRP A 416 -8.71 11.14 3.14
CA TRP A 416 -8.33 11.47 4.49
C TRP A 416 -9.55 11.74 5.37
N ASP A 417 -9.54 11.29 6.63
CA ASP A 417 -10.66 11.52 7.54
C ASP A 417 -10.91 13.03 7.76
N GLU A 418 -9.86 13.83 7.78
CA GLU A 418 -9.97 15.29 7.83
C GLU A 418 -10.75 15.85 6.63
N ILE A 419 -10.51 15.30 5.41
CA ILE A 419 -11.22 15.72 4.19
C ILE A 419 -12.68 15.26 4.21
N LYS A 420 -12.96 14.05 4.70
CA LYS A 420 -14.33 13.53 4.84
C LYS A 420 -15.19 14.38 5.79
N HIS A 421 -14.56 15.00 6.80
CA HIS A 421 -15.24 15.77 7.84
C HIS A 421 -15.14 17.29 7.66
N ILE A 422 -14.76 17.77 6.46
CA ILE A 422 -14.77 19.20 6.14
C ILE A 422 -16.18 19.77 6.32
N ASP A 423 -16.28 20.95 6.95
CA ASP A 423 -17.49 21.77 6.88
C ASP A 423 -17.63 22.38 5.47
N PHE A 424 -18.40 21.72 4.60
CA PHE A 424 -18.62 22.14 3.23
C PHE A 424 -19.38 23.48 3.13
N ALA A 425 -20.19 23.84 4.11
CA ALA A 425 -20.84 25.15 4.14
C ALA A 425 -19.82 26.27 4.39
N ARG A 426 -18.81 26.01 5.20
CA ARG A 426 -17.66 26.91 5.39
C ARG A 426 -16.75 26.92 4.16
N LEU A 427 -16.48 25.76 3.57
CA LEU A 427 -15.64 25.62 2.35
C LEU A 427 -16.23 26.49 1.23
N LYS A 428 -17.54 26.37 0.99
CA LYS A 428 -18.26 27.18 -0.02
C LYS A 428 -18.06 28.68 0.16
N LYS A 429 -18.03 29.17 1.39
CA LYS A 429 -17.92 30.63 1.68
C LYS A 429 -16.55 31.20 1.33
N VAL A 430 -15.52 30.39 1.25
CA VAL A 430 -14.15 30.85 0.95
C VAL A 430 -13.78 30.65 -0.52
N MET A 431 -14.52 29.83 -1.26
CA MET A 431 -14.32 29.61 -2.70
C MET A 431 -14.86 30.74 -3.56
N HIS A 432 -14.28 30.94 -4.72
CA HIS A 432 -14.79 31.85 -5.74
C HIS A 432 -16.08 31.28 -6.38
N TYR A 433 -16.05 30.04 -6.85
CA TYR A 433 -17.22 29.30 -7.33
C TYR A 433 -17.39 28.01 -6.52
N PRO A 434 -18.64 27.64 -6.16
CA PRO A 434 -18.90 26.41 -5.41
C PRO A 434 -18.90 25.19 -6.35
N ILE A 435 -17.76 24.90 -6.97
CA ILE A 435 -17.58 23.80 -7.93
C ILE A 435 -16.67 22.75 -7.30
N ILE A 436 -17.11 21.48 -7.28
CA ILE A 436 -16.36 20.40 -6.64
C ILE A 436 -16.45 19.09 -7.43
N VAL A 437 -15.30 18.43 -7.63
CA VAL A 437 -15.20 17.05 -8.09
C VAL A 437 -14.72 16.17 -6.94
N ASP A 438 -15.54 15.24 -6.50
CA ASP A 438 -15.16 14.24 -5.51
C ASP A 438 -14.72 12.95 -6.22
N ALA A 439 -13.43 12.84 -6.50
CA ALA A 439 -12.88 11.70 -7.20
C ALA A 439 -12.76 10.45 -6.30
N ARG A 440 -12.99 10.56 -5.00
CA ARG A 440 -12.95 9.45 -4.03
C ARG A 440 -14.30 9.00 -3.52
N ASN A 441 -15.38 9.68 -3.93
CA ASN A 441 -16.73 9.37 -3.48
C ASN A 441 -16.89 9.40 -1.95
N VAL A 442 -16.16 10.30 -1.28
CA VAL A 442 -16.15 10.41 0.19
C VAL A 442 -17.34 11.19 0.73
N ILE A 443 -17.96 12.00 -0.12
CA ILE A 443 -19.08 12.86 0.26
C ILE A 443 -20.37 12.33 -0.38
N ASN A 444 -21.49 12.49 0.32
CA ASN A 444 -22.79 12.27 -0.30
C ASN A 444 -23.10 13.44 -1.26
N PRO A 445 -23.25 13.18 -2.59
CA PRO A 445 -23.53 14.24 -3.57
C PRO A 445 -24.81 15.04 -3.28
N GLU A 446 -25.80 14.43 -2.63
CA GLU A 446 -27.04 15.14 -2.26
C GLU A 446 -26.79 16.24 -1.22
N ILE A 447 -25.84 16.03 -0.29
CA ILE A 447 -25.43 17.05 0.68
C ILE A 447 -24.78 18.24 -0.04
N LEU A 448 -23.86 17.96 -0.98
CA LEU A 448 -23.23 19.02 -1.78
C LEU A 448 -24.26 19.85 -2.54
N LYS A 449 -25.24 19.19 -3.16
CA LYS A 449 -26.34 19.89 -3.86
C LYS A 449 -27.21 20.74 -2.93
N GLN A 450 -27.58 20.21 -1.76
CA GLN A 450 -28.35 20.96 -0.76
C GLN A 450 -27.60 22.22 -0.29
N LEU A 451 -26.28 22.14 -0.19
CA LEU A 451 -25.42 23.27 0.11
C LEU A 451 -25.23 24.21 -1.10
N GLY A 452 -25.71 23.84 -2.27
CA GLY A 452 -25.63 24.62 -3.51
C GLY A 452 -24.25 24.57 -4.17
N PHE A 453 -23.58 23.43 -4.12
CA PHE A 453 -22.43 23.12 -4.97
C PHE A 453 -22.88 22.61 -6.32
N ALA A 454 -22.17 23.01 -7.37
CA ALA A 454 -22.09 22.24 -8.60
C ALA A 454 -21.07 21.13 -8.38
N CYS A 455 -21.49 19.88 -8.49
CA CYS A 455 -20.63 18.73 -8.17
C CYS A 455 -20.61 17.67 -9.25
N ASP A 456 -19.53 16.88 -9.26
CA ASP A 456 -19.45 15.61 -9.97
C ASP A 456 -18.66 14.60 -9.13
N THR A 457 -18.85 13.30 -9.40
CA THR A 457 -18.26 12.18 -8.66
C THR A 457 -17.93 11.04 -9.61
N ILE A 458 -17.20 10.02 -9.14
CA ILE A 458 -16.91 8.84 -9.96
C ILE A 458 -18.06 7.83 -9.86
N GLY A 459 -18.85 7.69 -10.94
CA GLY A 459 -19.90 6.68 -11.06
C GLY A 459 -21.23 7.02 -10.36
N GLN A 460 -21.40 8.28 -9.91
CA GLN A 460 -22.66 8.79 -9.35
C GLN A 460 -23.05 10.16 -9.91
N SER A 461 -22.57 10.50 -11.11
CA SER A 461 -22.82 11.82 -11.75
C SER A 461 -24.30 12.17 -11.86
N TYR A 462 -25.18 11.18 -11.98
CA TYR A 462 -26.63 11.41 -12.03
C TYR A 462 -27.18 12.09 -10.76
N LEU A 463 -26.58 11.80 -9.59
CA LEU A 463 -26.95 12.47 -8.32
C LEU A 463 -26.56 13.94 -8.31
N CYS A 464 -25.55 14.34 -9.08
CA CYS A 464 -25.06 15.70 -9.20
C CYS A 464 -25.86 16.53 -10.25
N LYS A 465 -26.53 15.88 -11.20
CA LYS A 465 -27.36 16.56 -12.23
C LYS A 465 -28.58 17.25 -11.59
N LYS A 466 -28.96 18.42 -12.06
CA LYS A 466 -30.22 19.05 -11.69
C LYS A 466 -31.35 18.11 -12.12
N ARG A 467 -32.25 17.75 -11.20
CA ARG A 467 -33.47 16.99 -11.57
C ARG A 467 -34.28 17.81 -12.56
N ASN A 468 -34.27 17.45 -13.84
CA ASN A 468 -35.42 17.71 -14.67
C ASN A 468 -36.57 16.91 -14.09
N GLU A 469 -37.71 17.56 -13.84
CA GLU A 469 -38.92 17.02 -13.22
C GLU A 469 -39.50 15.84 -14.03
N TYR A 470 -38.89 14.65 -13.88
CA TYR A 470 -39.59 13.40 -14.09
C TYR A 470 -39.68 12.71 -12.73
N VAL A 471 -40.78 12.98 -12.05
CA VAL A 471 -41.23 12.28 -10.85
C VAL A 471 -41.35 10.79 -11.20
N ARG A 472 -40.32 9.98 -10.91
CA ARG A 472 -40.52 8.57 -10.68
C ARG A 472 -41.00 8.42 -9.25
N THR A 473 -42.31 8.21 -9.12
CA THR A 473 -42.92 7.68 -7.88
C THR A 473 -42.23 6.35 -7.56
N LEU A 474 -41.24 6.41 -6.70
CA LEU A 474 -40.69 5.21 -6.08
C LEU A 474 -41.79 4.65 -5.18
N VAL A 475 -42.32 3.52 -5.57
CA VAL A 475 -43.17 2.68 -4.71
C VAL A 475 -42.33 2.35 -3.48
N PRO A 476 -42.80 2.65 -2.23
CA PRO A 476 -42.06 2.33 -1.04
C PRO A 476 -41.95 0.80 -0.94
N ILE A 477 -40.73 0.30 -1.04
CA ILE A 477 -40.44 -1.09 -0.72
C ILE A 477 -40.57 -1.23 0.80
N HIS A 478 -41.67 -1.82 1.24
CA HIS A 478 -41.85 -2.23 2.63
C HIS A 478 -40.90 -3.39 2.90
N VAL A 479 -39.78 -3.08 3.56
CA VAL A 479 -38.89 -4.12 4.10
C VAL A 479 -39.62 -4.72 5.32
N HIS A 480 -40.31 -5.84 5.12
CA HIS A 480 -40.76 -6.67 6.22
C HIS A 480 -39.53 -7.26 6.94
N LYS A 481 -39.23 -6.69 8.10
CA LYS A 481 -38.37 -7.34 9.09
C LYS A 481 -39.10 -8.61 9.60
N GLN A 482 -38.80 -9.74 9.02
CA GLN A 482 -38.97 -11.02 9.71
C GLN A 482 -37.71 -11.84 9.46
N VAL A 483 -36.85 -11.88 10.47
CA VAL A 483 -35.81 -12.89 10.63
C VAL A 483 -36.49 -14.08 11.31
N PRO A 484 -36.60 -15.26 10.67
CA PRO A 484 -36.92 -16.46 11.39
C PRO A 484 -35.65 -17.07 11.99
N SER A 485 -35.64 -17.19 13.31
CA SER A 485 -34.68 -17.98 14.03
C SER A 485 -34.86 -19.48 13.72
N ASN A 486 -33.69 -20.16 13.58
CA ASN A 486 -33.50 -21.61 13.75
C ASN A 486 -34.07 -22.57 12.70
N ARG A 487 -33.15 -23.18 11.93
CA ARG A 487 -33.14 -24.65 11.75
C ARG A 487 -31.72 -25.13 11.40
N PHE A 488 -31.02 -25.63 12.40
CA PHE A 488 -29.96 -26.60 12.17
C PHE A 488 -30.61 -27.89 11.69
N VAL A 489 -30.23 -28.34 10.50
CA VAL A 489 -30.50 -29.71 10.04
C VAL A 489 -29.18 -30.46 10.11
N SER A 490 -29.07 -31.38 11.04
CA SER A 490 -28.00 -32.37 11.06
C SER A 490 -28.27 -33.37 9.94
N ILE A 491 -27.29 -33.53 9.04
CA ILE A 491 -27.25 -34.70 8.16
C ILE A 491 -26.32 -35.71 8.83
N LYS A 492 -26.94 -36.80 9.31
CA LYS A 492 -26.29 -38.09 9.58
C LYS A 492 -26.48 -38.92 8.32
N ASP A 493 -25.40 -39.64 8.02
CA ASP A 493 -25.07 -40.73 7.12
C ASP A 493 -24.28 -40.34 5.93
#